data_42c45e72c39a089b9da5edfe47226609
#
_entry.id   42c45e72c39a089b9da5edfe47226609
#
_cell.length_a   1.000
_cell.length_b   1.000
_cell.length_c   1.000
_cell.angle_alpha   90.00
_cell.angle_beta   90.00
_cell.angle_gamma   90.00
#
_symmetry.space_group_name_H-M   'P 1'
#
loop_
_entity.id
_entity.type
_entity.pdbx_description
1 polymer ?
#
loop_
_entity_poly.entity_id
_entity_poly.type
_entity_poly.pdbx_seq_one_letter_code
_entity_poly.pdbx_strand_id
1 'polypeptide(L)'
;MVSVPLPENNDGGRRGFGQSRRDDEPNFEALPDSLPPQNLEAEEAVLGGILLDPDAIGRVADVLQPEAFYLNAHREIFRTALMLHGQGKPTDLTAMSAWLADTGALEKVGGNNRLVELVERVPSTASIEQVARLVMDKFLRRQLIRSGNEVIQLGFDQSLPMEQVLDQAEQKIFAISQEKPSKGLTPTAEILTQTFEEIESRSLGTSVAGIP
;
A
#
# COMPACT_ATOMS: atom_id res chain seq x y z
N MET A 1 -8.00 -87.60 -3.90
CA MET A 1 -8.62 -86.28 -3.93
C MET A 1 -7.79 -85.42 -4.85
N VAL A 2 -8.27 -85.23 -6.03
CA VAL A 2 -7.55 -84.56 -7.15
C VAL A 2 -8.06 -83.12 -7.18
N SER A 3 -7.15 -82.20 -7.01
CA SER A 3 -7.47 -80.76 -7.10
C SER A 3 -7.25 -80.31 -8.52
N VAL A 4 -8.28 -79.80 -9.17
CA VAL A 4 -8.28 -79.26 -10.51
C VAL A 4 -7.97 -77.74 -10.46
N PRO A 5 -7.04 -77.21 -11.23
CA PRO A 5 -6.83 -75.75 -11.35
C PRO A 5 -7.81 -75.13 -12.32
N LEU A 6 -8.34 -73.98 -11.96
CA LEU A 6 -9.19 -73.09 -12.80
C LEU A 6 -8.35 -72.29 -13.79
N PRO A 7 -8.87 -71.95 -14.95
CA PRO A 7 -8.13 -71.22 -15.99
C PRO A 7 -8.01 -69.73 -15.69
N GLU A 8 -6.83 -69.19 -16.05
CA GLU A 8 -6.53 -67.76 -16.15
C GLU A 8 -7.43 -67.06 -17.16
N ASN A 9 -8.14 -66.06 -16.69
CA ASN A 9 -8.92 -65.19 -17.55
C ASN A 9 -8.07 -63.97 -17.92
N ASN A 10 -7.55 -63.96 -19.12
CA ASN A 10 -6.87 -62.87 -19.78
C ASN A 10 -7.98 -61.92 -20.27
N ASP A 11 -8.19 -60.78 -19.63
CA ASP A 11 -9.07 -59.74 -20.17
C ASP A 11 -8.29 -58.46 -20.39
N GLY A 12 -8.35 -58.10 -21.65
CA GLY A 12 -7.63 -57.00 -22.29
C GLY A 12 -8.03 -55.63 -21.83
N GLY A 13 -7.04 -54.80 -21.97
CA GLY A 13 -7.03 -53.38 -22.22
C GLY A 13 -8.30 -52.57 -21.97
N ARG A 14 -8.42 -51.96 -20.79
CA ARG A 14 -9.20 -50.72 -20.62
C ARG A 14 -8.25 -49.54 -20.61
N ARG A 15 -8.14 -48.90 -21.78
CA ARG A 15 -7.56 -47.57 -21.95
C ARG A 15 -8.36 -46.61 -21.08
N GLY A 16 -7.73 -46.11 -20.01
CA GLY A 16 -8.27 -45.08 -19.18
C GLY A 16 -8.44 -43.77 -19.93
N PHE A 17 -9.65 -43.50 -20.40
CA PHE A 17 -10.08 -42.16 -20.75
C PHE A 17 -10.48 -41.46 -19.45
N GLY A 18 -9.84 -40.33 -19.12
CA GLY A 18 -10.44 -39.44 -18.17
C GLY A 18 -9.56 -38.98 -17.01
N GLN A 19 -8.46 -38.34 -17.31
CA GLN A 19 -7.79 -37.48 -16.33
C GLN A 19 -7.30 -36.20 -17.01
N SER A 20 -8.27 -35.42 -17.48
CA SER A 20 -7.95 -34.11 -18.07
C SER A 20 -9.21 -33.24 -17.99
N ARG A 21 -9.62 -32.85 -16.81
CA ARG A 21 -10.68 -31.84 -16.56
C ARG A 21 -10.72 -31.42 -15.08
N ARG A 22 -9.57 -31.24 -14.43
CA ARG A 22 -9.55 -30.65 -13.07
C ARG A 22 -8.65 -29.42 -12.97
N ASP A 23 -8.05 -28.98 -14.08
CA ASP A 23 -7.09 -27.86 -14.04
C ASP A 23 -7.73 -26.49 -14.36
N ASP A 24 -9.04 -26.44 -14.67
CA ASP A 24 -9.75 -25.22 -15.01
C ASP A 24 -10.76 -24.72 -13.94
N GLU A 25 -10.79 -25.34 -12.76
CA GLU A 25 -11.54 -24.72 -11.67
C GLU A 25 -10.72 -23.55 -11.12
N PRO A 26 -11.27 -22.30 -11.11
CA PRO A 26 -10.56 -21.16 -10.56
C PRO A 26 -10.24 -21.46 -9.10
N ASN A 27 -8.95 -21.49 -8.80
CA ASN A 27 -8.44 -21.71 -7.45
C ASN A 27 -8.73 -20.46 -6.61
N PHE A 28 -9.85 -20.47 -5.88
CA PHE A 28 -10.20 -19.47 -4.86
C PHE A 28 -9.46 -19.72 -3.54
N GLU A 29 -8.23 -20.23 -3.60
CA GLU A 29 -7.42 -20.40 -2.40
C GLU A 29 -7.27 -19.07 -1.66
N ALA A 30 -7.41 -19.15 -0.34
CA ALA A 30 -7.24 -18.01 0.55
C ALA A 30 -5.93 -17.29 0.26
N LEU A 31 -5.98 -15.97 0.24
CA LEU A 31 -4.79 -15.12 0.13
C LEU A 31 -3.73 -15.62 1.11
N PRO A 32 -2.45 -15.67 0.70
CA PRO A 32 -1.39 -16.19 1.55
C PRO A 32 -1.44 -15.49 2.91
N ASP A 33 -1.23 -16.27 3.98
CA ASP A 33 -1.19 -15.83 5.38
C ASP A 33 0.10 -15.02 5.63
N SER A 34 0.29 -13.97 4.84
CA SER A 34 1.44 -13.08 4.87
C SER A 34 1.13 -11.85 5.71
N LEU A 35 2.11 -11.43 6.51
CA LEU A 35 2.01 -10.18 7.26
C LEU A 35 1.69 -9.01 6.32
N PRO A 36 0.77 -8.11 6.72
CA PRO A 36 0.45 -6.94 5.93
C PRO A 36 1.71 -6.13 5.58
N PRO A 37 1.82 -5.57 4.37
CA PRO A 37 2.96 -4.74 3.98
C PRO A 37 3.20 -3.61 4.98
N GLN A 38 4.38 -3.59 5.60
CA GLN A 38 4.79 -2.62 6.61
C GLN A 38 6.29 -2.34 6.51
N ASN A 39 6.72 -1.21 7.04
CA ASN A 39 8.13 -0.88 7.23
C ASN A 39 8.26 -0.02 8.49
N LEU A 40 8.40 -0.70 9.63
CA LEU A 40 8.43 -0.03 10.94
C LEU A 40 9.65 0.87 11.10
N GLU A 41 10.79 0.48 10.54
CA GLU A 41 12.01 1.31 10.57
C GLU A 41 11.79 2.64 9.85
N ALA A 42 11.11 2.62 8.70
CA ALA A 42 10.76 3.83 7.98
C ALA A 42 9.76 4.70 8.77
N GLU A 43 8.76 4.08 9.42
CA GLU A 43 7.81 4.80 10.26
C GLU A 43 8.53 5.48 11.44
N GLU A 44 9.39 4.75 12.15
CA GLU A 44 10.19 5.26 13.26
C GLU A 44 11.12 6.39 12.81
N ALA A 45 11.77 6.25 11.65
CA ALA A 45 12.66 7.28 11.11
C ALA A 45 11.91 8.57 10.75
N VAL A 46 10.68 8.48 10.20
CA VAL A 46 9.85 9.68 9.95
C VAL A 46 9.47 10.36 11.27
N LEU A 47 8.96 9.60 12.23
CA LEU A 47 8.49 10.16 13.50
C LEU A 47 9.64 10.74 14.31
N GLY A 48 10.74 10.02 14.42
CA GLY A 48 11.93 10.52 15.11
C GLY A 48 12.52 11.75 14.42
N GLY A 49 12.49 11.80 13.08
CA GLY A 49 12.91 12.97 12.31
C GLY A 49 12.07 14.21 12.61
N ILE A 50 10.75 14.07 12.76
CA ILE A 50 9.84 15.15 13.14
C ILE A 50 10.09 15.63 14.58
N LEU A 51 10.38 14.69 15.50
CA LEU A 51 10.68 15.02 16.90
C LEU A 51 12.05 15.70 17.07
N LEU A 52 13.00 15.43 16.15
CA LEU A 52 14.33 16.01 16.16
C LEU A 52 14.41 17.36 15.47
N ASP A 53 13.66 17.52 14.37
CA ASP A 53 13.63 18.72 13.53
C ASP A 53 12.17 19.15 13.32
N PRO A 54 11.68 20.19 14.05
CA PRO A 54 10.28 20.65 13.92
C PRO A 54 9.89 21.09 12.51
N ASP A 55 10.84 21.46 11.65
CA ASP A 55 10.54 21.84 10.26
C ASP A 55 10.34 20.63 9.35
N ALA A 56 10.74 19.44 9.81
CA ALA A 56 10.61 18.19 9.07
C ALA A 56 9.14 17.82 8.78
N ILE A 57 8.21 18.16 9.70
CA ILE A 57 6.77 17.88 9.50
C ILE A 57 6.24 18.56 8.23
N GLY A 58 6.64 19.80 7.93
CA GLY A 58 6.21 20.53 6.74
C GLY A 58 6.61 19.84 5.43
N ARG A 59 7.73 19.09 5.45
CA ARG A 59 8.22 18.35 4.27
C ARG A 59 7.47 17.05 4.00
N VAL A 60 6.77 16.51 5.00
CA VAL A 60 6.09 15.20 4.89
C VAL A 60 4.57 15.30 5.04
N ALA A 61 4.04 16.43 5.49
CA ALA A 61 2.60 16.63 5.71
C ALA A 61 1.76 16.46 4.42
N ASP A 62 2.31 16.83 3.26
CA ASP A 62 1.65 16.68 1.96
C ASP A 62 1.78 15.25 1.38
N VAL A 63 2.68 14.43 1.95
CA VAL A 63 2.97 13.07 1.47
C VAL A 63 2.27 12.03 2.32
N LEU A 64 2.18 12.26 3.63
CA LEU A 64 1.69 11.29 4.61
C LEU A 64 0.43 11.77 5.32
N GLN A 65 -0.43 10.81 5.60
CA GLN A 65 -1.57 10.94 6.51
C GLN A 65 -1.40 9.96 7.68
N PRO A 66 -2.04 10.21 8.84
CA PRO A 66 -1.92 9.32 10.01
C PRO A 66 -2.23 7.86 9.69
N GLU A 67 -3.18 7.60 8.81
CA GLU A 67 -3.62 6.29 8.36
C GLU A 67 -2.53 5.51 7.59
N ALA A 68 -1.52 6.22 7.07
CA ALA A 68 -0.39 5.60 6.37
C ALA A 68 0.50 4.76 7.29
N PHE A 69 0.53 5.05 8.57
CA PHE A 69 1.29 4.30 9.56
C PHE A 69 0.61 2.98 9.91
N TYR A 70 1.39 1.94 10.10
CA TYR A 70 0.89 0.61 10.46
C TYR A 70 0.48 0.53 11.92
N LEU A 71 1.36 1.01 12.83
CA LEU A 71 1.10 0.99 14.26
C LEU A 71 0.17 2.14 14.70
N ASN A 72 -0.81 1.82 15.53
CA ASN A 72 -1.73 2.83 16.08
C ASN A 72 -1.00 3.90 16.90
N ALA A 73 0.05 3.52 17.64
CA ALA A 73 0.90 4.47 18.37
C ALA A 73 1.56 5.48 17.42
N HIS A 74 2.09 5.03 16.29
CA HIS A 74 2.70 5.88 15.28
C HIS A 74 1.69 6.82 14.62
N ARG A 75 0.47 6.33 14.34
CA ARG A 75 -0.64 7.17 13.84
C ARG A 75 -0.95 8.31 14.79
N GLU A 76 -1.01 8.02 16.08
CA GLU A 76 -1.35 9.00 17.10
C GLU A 76 -0.24 10.05 17.26
N ILE A 77 1.03 9.63 17.25
CA ILE A 77 2.18 10.55 17.26
C ILE A 77 2.14 11.47 16.04
N PHE A 78 1.95 10.93 14.84
CA PHE A 78 1.92 11.72 13.60
C PHE A 78 0.70 12.67 13.57
N ARG A 79 -0.47 12.21 14.01
CA ARG A 79 -1.68 13.05 14.12
C ARG A 79 -1.45 14.22 15.07
N THR A 80 -0.81 13.96 16.20
CA THR A 80 -0.46 15.00 17.16
C THR A 80 0.52 16.00 16.56
N ALA A 81 1.53 15.53 15.84
CA ALA A 81 2.50 16.39 15.14
C ALA A 81 1.81 17.30 14.10
N LEU A 82 0.91 16.74 13.28
CA LEU A 82 0.13 17.55 12.32
C LEU A 82 -0.74 18.61 13.01
N MET A 83 -1.35 18.25 14.14
CA MET A 83 -2.20 19.18 14.91
C MET A 83 -1.37 20.33 15.49
N LEU A 84 -0.21 20.05 16.10
CA LEU A 84 0.69 21.08 16.62
C LEU A 84 1.21 21.99 15.51
N HIS A 85 1.66 21.39 14.40
CA HIS A 85 2.11 22.13 13.24
C HIS A 85 1.02 23.05 12.67
N GLY A 86 -0.21 22.56 12.53
CA GLY A 86 -1.36 23.37 12.09
C GLY A 86 -1.71 24.53 13.05
N GLN A 87 -1.29 24.44 14.32
CA GLN A 87 -1.42 25.52 15.32
C GLN A 87 -0.18 26.44 15.37
N GLY A 88 0.80 26.24 14.52
CA GLY A 88 2.07 26.97 14.53
C GLY A 88 2.93 26.68 15.76
N LYS A 89 2.72 25.53 16.41
CA LYS A 89 3.49 25.06 17.57
C LYS A 89 4.61 24.13 17.10
N PRO A 90 5.74 24.10 17.85
CA PRO A 90 6.82 23.17 17.54
C PRO A 90 6.39 21.72 17.75
N THR A 91 7.02 20.81 16.98
CA THR A 91 6.78 19.35 17.05
C THR A 91 7.95 18.60 17.69
N ASP A 92 8.82 19.33 18.41
CA ASP A 92 9.92 18.72 19.11
C ASP A 92 9.47 17.76 20.23
N LEU A 93 10.41 16.96 20.72
CA LEU A 93 10.15 15.96 21.76
C LEU A 93 9.45 16.54 22.99
N THR A 94 9.82 17.76 23.41
CA THR A 94 9.28 18.39 24.61
C THR A 94 7.82 18.80 24.40
N ALA A 95 7.52 19.49 23.31
CA ALA A 95 6.17 19.93 22.97
C ALA A 95 5.22 18.75 22.73
N MET A 96 5.68 17.72 21.99
CA MET A 96 4.94 16.50 21.75
C MET A 96 4.64 15.73 23.03
N SER A 97 5.62 15.56 23.91
CA SER A 97 5.47 14.87 25.18
C SER A 97 4.46 15.59 26.09
N ALA A 98 4.57 16.93 26.22
CA ALA A 98 3.64 17.72 27.01
C ALA A 98 2.21 17.62 26.48
N TRP A 99 2.02 17.76 25.15
CA TRP A 99 0.69 17.66 24.54
C TRP A 99 0.06 16.28 24.71
N LEU A 100 0.84 15.20 24.47
CA LEU A 100 0.36 13.84 24.66
C LEU A 100 0.00 13.54 26.12
N ALA A 101 0.74 14.12 27.09
CA ALA A 101 0.41 14.00 28.51
C ALA A 101 -0.89 14.74 28.86
N ASP A 102 -1.03 15.99 28.41
CA ASP A 102 -2.22 16.81 28.66
C ASP A 102 -3.50 16.20 28.07
N THR A 103 -3.38 15.53 26.93
CA THR A 103 -4.52 14.85 26.27
C THR A 103 -4.75 13.42 26.74
N GLY A 104 -3.92 12.91 27.66
CA GLY A 104 -3.99 11.53 28.16
C GLY A 104 -3.65 10.46 27.12
N ALA A 105 -2.97 10.85 26.03
CA ALA A 105 -2.56 9.96 24.96
C ALA A 105 -1.14 9.38 25.13
N LEU A 106 -0.34 9.92 26.07
CA LEU A 106 1.07 9.56 26.25
C LEU A 106 1.28 8.07 26.48
N GLU A 107 0.49 7.45 27.33
CA GLU A 107 0.61 6.00 27.60
C GLU A 107 0.22 5.15 26.39
N LYS A 108 -0.71 5.63 25.55
CA LYS A 108 -1.15 4.92 24.34
C LYS A 108 -0.06 4.85 23.26
N VAL A 109 0.87 5.81 23.28
CA VAL A 109 2.00 5.84 22.34
C VAL A 109 3.25 5.17 22.90
N GLY A 110 3.22 4.65 24.13
CA GLY A 110 4.33 3.95 24.77
C GLY A 110 5.15 4.80 25.74
N GLY A 111 4.60 5.95 26.17
CA GLY A 111 5.21 6.84 27.14
C GLY A 111 6.39 7.66 26.59
N ASN A 112 7.00 8.45 27.46
CA ASN A 112 8.15 9.29 27.11
C ASN A 112 9.35 8.48 26.58
N ASN A 113 9.59 7.29 27.14
CA ASN A 113 10.72 6.45 26.71
C ASN A 113 10.61 6.09 25.22
N ARG A 114 9.40 5.82 24.75
CA ARG A 114 9.17 5.50 23.32
C ARG A 114 9.49 6.70 22.42
N LEU A 115 9.09 7.91 22.82
CA LEU A 115 9.40 9.14 22.08
C LEU A 115 10.92 9.39 22.01
N VAL A 116 11.63 9.15 23.12
CA VAL A 116 13.11 9.26 23.17
C VAL A 116 13.76 8.22 22.23
N GLU A 117 13.34 6.97 22.29
CA GLU A 117 13.84 5.91 21.39
C GLU A 117 13.65 6.26 19.92
N LEU A 118 12.53 6.88 19.54
CA LEU A 118 12.30 7.32 18.15
C LEU A 118 13.35 8.35 17.71
N VAL A 119 13.70 9.30 18.57
CA VAL A 119 14.73 10.31 18.28
C VAL A 119 16.12 9.68 18.17
N GLU A 120 16.46 8.76 19.08
CA GLU A 120 17.78 8.12 19.10
C GLU A 120 18.06 7.23 17.88
N ARG A 121 17.01 6.70 17.25
CA ARG A 121 17.12 5.82 16.07
C ARG A 121 17.27 6.54 14.74
N VAL A 122 17.14 7.87 14.72
CA VAL A 122 17.22 8.63 13.46
C VAL A 122 18.68 8.87 13.05
N PRO A 123 19.14 8.30 11.92
CA PRO A 123 20.50 8.53 11.45
C PRO A 123 20.69 9.94 10.88
N SER A 124 19.65 10.50 10.24
CA SER A 124 19.66 11.82 9.62
C SER A 124 18.25 12.23 9.19
N THR A 125 17.91 13.49 9.34
CA THR A 125 16.66 14.09 8.85
C THR A 125 16.72 14.49 7.37
N ALA A 126 17.88 14.42 6.73
CA ALA A 126 18.11 14.92 5.38
C ALA A 126 17.30 14.19 4.30
N SER A 127 16.90 12.93 4.54
CA SER A 127 16.17 12.09 3.59
C SER A 127 14.75 11.76 4.03
N ILE A 128 14.15 12.55 4.94
CA ILE A 128 12.84 12.24 5.53
C ILE A 128 11.73 12.06 4.48
N GLU A 129 11.78 12.82 3.39
CA GLU A 129 10.80 12.70 2.30
C GLU A 129 10.89 11.35 1.57
N GLN A 130 12.12 10.83 1.38
CA GLN A 130 12.30 9.52 0.76
C GLN A 130 11.78 8.42 1.66
N VAL A 131 12.04 8.53 2.96
CA VAL A 131 11.53 7.58 3.96
C VAL A 131 10.02 7.65 4.08
N ALA A 132 9.43 8.85 4.02
CA ALA A 132 7.99 9.05 3.99
C ALA A 132 7.34 8.34 2.78
N ARG A 133 7.97 8.39 1.61
CA ARG A 133 7.49 7.67 0.41
C ARG A 133 7.52 6.14 0.61
N LEU A 134 8.47 5.59 1.36
CA LEU A 134 8.48 4.16 1.70
C LEU A 134 7.29 3.78 2.59
N VAL A 135 6.95 4.63 3.58
CA VAL A 135 5.74 4.44 4.41
C VAL A 135 4.49 4.47 3.54
N MET A 136 4.38 5.45 2.63
CA MET A 136 3.25 5.59 1.73
C MET A 136 3.11 4.40 0.77
N ASP A 137 4.22 3.87 0.21
CA ASP A 137 4.19 2.66 -0.63
C ASP A 137 3.56 1.48 0.13
N LYS A 138 3.97 1.26 1.40
CA LYS A 138 3.39 0.19 2.23
C LYS A 138 1.91 0.42 2.54
N PHE A 139 1.52 1.66 2.75
CA PHE A 139 0.11 2.01 2.95
C PHE A 139 -0.73 1.72 1.71
N LEU A 140 -0.32 2.17 0.54
CA LEU A 140 -1.03 1.92 -0.72
C LEU A 140 -1.18 0.43 -1.02
N ARG A 141 -0.15 -0.38 -0.71
CA ARG A 141 -0.24 -1.85 -0.82
C ARG A 141 -1.29 -2.43 0.12
N ARG A 142 -1.37 -1.94 1.37
CA ARG A 142 -2.43 -2.36 2.31
C ARG A 142 -3.82 -1.95 1.82
N GLN A 143 -3.96 -0.75 1.27
CA GLN A 143 -5.22 -0.30 0.69
C GLN A 143 -5.62 -1.15 -0.51
N LEU A 144 -4.66 -1.50 -1.39
CA LEU A 144 -4.93 -2.39 -2.52
C LEU A 144 -5.41 -3.78 -2.07
N ILE A 145 -4.76 -4.37 -1.06
CA ILE A 145 -5.17 -5.66 -0.49
C ILE A 145 -6.58 -5.57 0.10
N ARG A 146 -6.87 -4.50 0.85
CA ARG A 146 -8.21 -4.28 1.44
C ARG A 146 -9.27 -4.15 0.36
N SER A 147 -9.06 -3.28 -0.61
CA SER A 147 -10.01 -3.09 -1.71
C SER A 147 -10.17 -4.35 -2.58
N GLY A 148 -9.09 -5.12 -2.78
CA GLY A 148 -9.18 -6.42 -3.44
C GLY A 148 -10.09 -7.39 -2.70
N ASN A 149 -9.96 -7.50 -1.38
CA ASN A 149 -10.86 -8.32 -0.57
C ASN A 149 -12.32 -7.84 -0.63
N GLU A 150 -12.54 -6.53 -0.63
CA GLU A 150 -13.88 -5.96 -0.76
C GLU A 150 -14.48 -6.24 -2.15
N VAL A 151 -13.67 -6.17 -3.22
CA VAL A 151 -14.10 -6.54 -4.59
C VAL A 151 -14.45 -8.03 -4.67
N ILE A 152 -13.68 -8.90 -4.01
CA ILE A 152 -14.00 -10.33 -3.91
C ILE A 152 -15.37 -10.51 -3.25
N GLN A 153 -15.63 -9.82 -2.13
CA GLN A 153 -16.94 -9.90 -1.45
C GLN A 153 -18.10 -9.42 -2.34
N LEU A 154 -17.91 -8.34 -3.11
CA LEU A 154 -18.88 -7.87 -4.09
C LEU A 154 -19.21 -8.93 -5.15
N GLY A 155 -18.18 -9.70 -5.60
CA GLY A 155 -18.37 -10.78 -6.57
C GLY A 155 -19.21 -11.95 -6.04
N PHE A 156 -19.20 -12.19 -4.72
CA PHE A 156 -20.04 -13.21 -4.09
C PHE A 156 -21.47 -12.72 -3.76
N ASP A 157 -21.71 -11.41 -3.77
CA ASP A 157 -23.02 -10.85 -3.47
C ASP A 157 -23.97 -10.94 -4.67
N GLN A 158 -24.77 -12.01 -4.69
CA GLN A 158 -25.76 -12.26 -5.74
C GLN A 158 -27.01 -11.37 -5.64
N SER A 159 -27.14 -10.55 -4.62
CA SER A 159 -28.29 -9.63 -4.44
C SER A 159 -28.16 -8.37 -5.29
N LEU A 160 -26.95 -8.01 -5.72
CA LEU A 160 -26.68 -6.82 -6.53
C LEU A 160 -26.69 -7.15 -8.04
N PRO A 161 -27.26 -6.27 -8.87
CA PRO A 161 -27.08 -6.35 -10.31
C PRO A 161 -25.60 -6.23 -10.71
N MET A 162 -25.16 -6.98 -11.73
CA MET A 162 -23.75 -7.02 -12.15
C MET A 162 -23.19 -5.63 -12.50
N GLU A 163 -23.99 -4.75 -13.08
CA GLU A 163 -23.62 -3.38 -13.41
C GLU A 163 -23.19 -2.62 -12.13
N GLN A 164 -23.95 -2.73 -11.05
CA GLN A 164 -23.63 -2.10 -9.77
C GLN A 164 -22.38 -2.71 -9.11
N VAL A 165 -22.18 -4.01 -9.25
CA VAL A 165 -20.95 -4.69 -8.77
C VAL A 165 -19.73 -4.13 -9.46
N LEU A 166 -19.78 -3.97 -10.79
CA LEU A 166 -18.67 -3.41 -11.58
C LEU A 166 -18.38 -1.95 -11.21
N ASP A 167 -19.42 -1.12 -11.10
CA ASP A 167 -19.28 0.30 -10.73
C ASP A 167 -18.63 0.45 -9.34
N GLN A 168 -19.07 -0.35 -8.36
CA GLN A 168 -18.51 -0.31 -7.01
C GLN A 168 -17.05 -0.80 -6.99
N ALA A 169 -16.72 -1.83 -7.77
CA ALA A 169 -15.36 -2.35 -7.87
C ALA A 169 -14.42 -1.28 -8.49
N GLU A 170 -14.86 -0.62 -9.55
CA GLU A 170 -14.11 0.45 -10.21
C GLU A 170 -13.88 1.63 -9.25
N GLN A 171 -14.90 2.07 -8.52
CA GLN A 171 -14.79 3.14 -7.54
C GLN A 171 -13.74 2.84 -6.46
N LYS A 172 -13.70 1.58 -5.95
CA LYS A 172 -12.73 1.17 -4.93
C LYS A 172 -11.29 1.22 -5.43
N ILE A 173 -11.05 0.76 -6.65
CA ILE A 173 -9.71 0.82 -7.26
C ILE A 173 -9.30 2.25 -7.59
N PHE A 174 -10.23 3.05 -8.10
CA PHE A 174 -10.00 4.44 -8.43
C PHE A 174 -9.62 5.28 -7.20
N ALA A 175 -10.29 5.07 -6.06
CA ALA A 175 -9.98 5.76 -4.80
C ALA A 175 -8.52 5.59 -4.40
N ILE A 176 -7.94 4.38 -4.54
CA ILE A 176 -6.51 4.14 -4.23
C ILE A 176 -5.60 4.95 -5.14
N SER A 177 -5.98 5.10 -6.41
CA SER A 177 -5.19 5.87 -7.37
C SER A 177 -5.14 7.36 -7.02
N GLN A 178 -6.17 7.88 -6.37
CA GLN A 178 -6.22 9.27 -5.91
C GLN A 178 -5.44 9.52 -4.61
N GLU A 179 -5.24 8.50 -3.78
CA GLU A 179 -4.44 8.60 -2.56
C GLU A 179 -2.92 8.68 -2.84
N LYS A 180 -2.49 8.47 -4.09
CA LYS A 180 -1.08 8.71 -4.44
C LYS A 180 -0.78 10.18 -4.21
N PRO A 181 0.29 10.51 -3.42
CA PRO A 181 0.77 11.88 -3.37
C PRO A 181 0.96 12.34 -4.80
N SER A 182 0.29 13.42 -5.18
CA SER A 182 0.56 14.05 -6.46
C SER A 182 2.06 14.27 -6.52
N LYS A 183 2.71 13.78 -7.57
CA LYS A 183 4.08 14.20 -7.86
C LYS A 183 4.01 15.72 -7.80
N GLY A 184 4.70 16.32 -6.81
CA GLY A 184 4.69 17.75 -6.62
C GLY A 184 4.84 18.41 -7.98
N LEU A 185 4.26 19.60 -8.16
CA LEU A 185 4.24 20.35 -9.41
C LEU A 185 5.49 20.03 -10.24
N THR A 186 5.30 19.27 -11.34
CA THR A 186 6.42 18.95 -12.23
C THR A 186 6.94 20.29 -12.71
N PRO A 187 8.21 20.63 -12.50
CA PRO A 187 8.74 21.92 -12.97
C PRO A 187 8.33 22.10 -14.41
N THR A 188 7.75 23.26 -14.75
CA THR A 188 7.31 23.56 -16.12
C THR A 188 8.41 23.29 -17.14
N ALA A 189 9.68 23.38 -16.72
CA ALA A 189 10.85 23.03 -17.52
C ALA A 189 10.86 21.55 -17.96
N GLU A 190 10.51 20.60 -17.09
CA GLU A 190 10.46 19.17 -17.47
C GLU A 190 9.32 18.89 -18.44
N ILE A 191 8.15 19.52 -18.24
CA ILE A 191 7.00 19.38 -19.15
C ILE A 191 7.36 19.98 -20.52
N LEU A 192 8.00 21.13 -20.52
CA LEU A 192 8.47 21.78 -21.77
C LEU A 192 9.47 20.89 -22.51
N THR A 193 10.45 20.31 -21.81
CA THR A 193 11.44 19.43 -22.43
C THR A 193 10.77 18.20 -23.06
N GLN A 194 9.86 17.53 -22.35
CA GLN A 194 9.11 16.39 -22.90
C GLN A 194 8.25 16.80 -24.11
N THR A 195 7.59 17.96 -24.04
CA THR A 195 6.77 18.46 -25.12
C THR A 195 7.62 18.84 -26.37
N PHE A 196 8.80 19.42 -26.15
CA PHE A 196 9.73 19.70 -27.23
C PHE A 196 10.25 18.43 -27.90
N GLU A 197 10.66 17.42 -27.14
CA GLU A 197 11.09 16.12 -27.66
C GLU A 197 9.97 15.44 -28.46
N GLU A 198 8.72 15.53 -27.99
CA GLU A 198 7.56 14.98 -28.69
C GLU A 198 7.25 15.73 -29.99
N ILE A 199 7.35 17.05 -29.99
CA ILE A 199 7.20 17.87 -31.19
C ILE A 199 8.34 17.58 -32.18
N GLU A 200 9.56 17.51 -31.73
CA GLU A 200 10.72 17.22 -32.56
C GLU A 200 10.63 15.84 -33.22
N SER A 201 10.23 14.80 -32.44
CA SER A 201 9.99 13.47 -32.99
C SER A 201 8.87 13.41 -34.01
N ARG A 202 7.81 14.22 -33.86
CA ARG A 202 6.73 14.37 -34.84
C ARG A 202 7.17 15.15 -36.07
N SER A 203 8.02 16.17 -35.90
CA SER A 203 8.52 17.00 -37.01
C SER A 203 9.53 16.24 -37.88
N LEU A 204 10.30 15.32 -37.28
CA LEU A 204 11.26 14.47 -37.98
C LEU A 204 10.64 13.29 -38.76
N GLY A 205 9.30 13.21 -38.82
CA GLY A 205 8.58 12.31 -39.72
C GLY A 205 8.63 10.80 -39.30
N THR A 206 8.98 10.49 -38.07
CA THR A 206 8.99 9.11 -37.57
C THR A 206 7.60 8.62 -37.15
N SER A 207 6.56 9.45 -37.19
CA SER A 207 5.17 9.09 -36.96
C SER A 207 4.38 9.20 -38.26
N VAL A 208 4.34 8.13 -39.03
CA VAL A 208 3.41 8.01 -40.17
C VAL A 208 2.03 7.75 -39.59
N ALA A 209 1.23 8.80 -39.43
CA ALA A 209 -0.20 8.67 -39.26
C ALA A 209 -0.79 8.28 -40.61
N GLY A 210 -0.98 6.95 -40.81
CA GLY A 210 -1.80 6.47 -41.89
C GLY A 210 -3.26 6.79 -41.59
N ILE A 211 -3.83 7.71 -42.38
CA ILE A 211 -5.27 7.88 -42.50
C ILE A 211 -5.67 7.13 -43.77
N PRO A 212 -6.70 6.23 -43.71
CA PRO A 212 -7.23 5.52 -44.86
C PRO A 212 -7.97 6.47 -45.79
#